data_eeead639eedad629bba1a65250df20db
#
_entry.id   eeead639eedad629bba1a65250df20db
#
_cell.length_a   1.000
_cell.length_b   1.000
_cell.length_c   1.000
_cell.angle_alpha   90.00
_cell.angle_beta   90.00
_cell.angle_gamma   90.00
#
_symmetry.space_group_name_H-M   'P 1'
#
loop_
_entity.id
_entity.type
_entity.pdbx_description
1 polymer ?
#
loop_
_entity_poly.entity_id
_entity_poly.type
_entity_poly.pdbx_seq_one_letter_code
_entity_poly.pdbx_strand_id
1 'polypeptide(L)'
;MPTYVKSESSPAARSDHRDTLTLLAVHAHPDDECSGTGGLLLQSAAAGRTTVLITCTNGEMGEAKDSRHPLSPRENLEDRKRLIELRKQEQAKATKILGVTHVYDLDYRDSGMDGWEQNNDPGVFMNADLGEVAGRIAEAIRRHRPDVVVTYNENGGYGHPDHIMTHQATLAALEAA
;
A
#
# COMPACT_ATOMS: atom_id res chain seq x y z
N MET A 1 39.06 23.18 21.75
CA MET A 1 38.79 22.05 20.83
C MET A 1 38.17 20.93 21.68
N PRO A 2 36.91 20.57 21.53
CA PRO A 2 36.34 19.45 22.25
C PRO A 2 36.67 18.14 21.55
N THR A 3 37.27 17.22 22.27
CA THR A 3 37.59 15.85 21.85
C THR A 3 36.34 15.00 21.80
N TYR A 4 36.05 14.49 20.61
CA TYR A 4 34.98 13.52 20.39
C TYR A 4 35.42 12.13 20.91
N VAL A 5 34.77 11.63 21.95
CA VAL A 5 34.96 10.26 22.45
C VAL A 5 33.97 9.34 21.74
N LYS A 6 34.48 8.46 20.88
CA LYS A 6 33.72 7.42 20.21
C LYS A 6 33.40 6.32 21.22
N SER A 7 32.13 6.22 21.67
CA SER A 7 31.67 5.07 22.44
C SER A 7 31.44 3.88 21.49
N GLU A 8 32.31 2.90 21.53
CA GLU A 8 32.10 1.60 20.91
C GLU A 8 31.13 0.76 21.79
N SER A 9 29.84 0.88 21.52
CA SER A 9 28.89 -0.15 21.94
C SER A 9 28.69 -1.08 20.75
N SER A 10 29.32 -2.23 20.80
CA SER A 10 29.11 -3.35 19.88
C SER A 10 27.63 -3.75 19.97
N PRO A 11 26.83 -3.69 18.89
CA PRO A 11 25.50 -4.28 18.93
C PRO A 11 25.65 -5.80 19.00
N ALA A 12 25.06 -6.41 20.01
CA ALA A 12 24.95 -7.87 20.10
C ALA A 12 24.37 -8.39 18.77
N ALA A 13 25.12 -9.28 18.10
CA ALA A 13 24.71 -9.91 16.87
C ALA A 13 23.38 -10.65 17.10
N ARG A 14 22.31 -10.13 16.51
CA ARG A 14 21.07 -10.89 16.34
C ARG A 14 21.36 -12.00 15.34
N SER A 15 21.59 -13.20 15.84
CA SER A 15 21.63 -14.40 15.03
C SER A 15 20.20 -14.79 14.65
N ASP A 16 19.62 -14.09 13.70
CA ASP A 16 18.40 -14.54 13.02
C ASP A 16 18.74 -14.62 11.53
N HIS A 17 18.76 -15.85 11.00
CA HIS A 17 19.17 -16.21 9.65
C HIS A 17 18.15 -15.74 8.60
N ARG A 18 18.03 -14.42 8.43
CA ARG A 18 17.42 -13.86 7.22
C ARG A 18 18.54 -13.29 6.37
N ASP A 19 18.87 -14.01 5.31
CA ASP A 19 19.94 -13.61 4.39
C ASP A 19 19.60 -12.32 3.61
N THR A 20 18.33 -11.87 3.64
CA THR A 20 17.87 -10.67 2.95
C THR A 20 16.86 -9.87 3.77
N LEU A 21 16.95 -8.53 3.72
CA LEU A 21 15.97 -7.63 4.31
C LEU A 21 14.64 -7.68 3.54
N THR A 22 13.54 -7.43 4.25
CA THR A 22 12.19 -7.39 3.68
C THR A 22 11.59 -5.98 3.81
N LEU A 23 11.13 -5.43 2.69
CA LEU A 23 10.37 -4.19 2.59
C LEU A 23 8.91 -4.51 2.33
N LEU A 24 8.00 -3.97 3.13
CA LEU A 24 6.56 -4.02 2.90
C LEU A 24 6.04 -2.60 2.64
N ALA A 25 5.35 -2.42 1.52
CA ALA A 25 4.63 -1.19 1.20
C ALA A 25 3.12 -1.43 1.29
N VAL A 26 2.39 -0.53 1.94
CA VAL A 26 0.92 -0.59 2.07
C VAL A 26 0.33 0.66 1.44
N HIS A 27 -0.44 0.46 0.38
CA HIS A 27 -1.06 1.51 -0.43
C HIS A 27 -2.57 1.36 -0.52
N ALA A 28 -3.26 2.46 -0.79
CA ALA A 28 -4.72 2.49 -0.91
C ALA A 28 -5.20 1.98 -2.26
N HIS A 29 -4.58 2.44 -3.36
CA HIS A 29 -5.08 2.18 -4.71
C HIS A 29 -4.00 1.57 -5.61
N PRO A 30 -4.39 0.82 -6.65
CA PRO A 30 -3.48 0.44 -7.73
C PRO A 30 -3.01 1.70 -8.45
N ASP A 31 -1.72 1.96 -8.49
CA ASP A 31 -0.92 3.08 -9.03
C ASP A 31 -0.11 3.86 -7.97
N ASP A 32 -0.55 3.87 -6.72
CA ASP A 32 0.15 4.55 -5.61
C ASP A 32 1.55 3.97 -5.39
N GLU A 33 1.73 2.67 -5.60
CA GLU A 33 3.04 2.02 -5.50
C GLU A 33 4.04 2.59 -6.50
N CYS A 34 3.58 2.97 -7.68
CA CYS A 34 4.42 3.56 -8.72
C CYS A 34 4.84 5.00 -8.38
N SER A 35 3.85 5.81 -7.97
CA SER A 35 4.07 7.24 -7.71
C SER A 35 4.73 7.50 -6.36
N GLY A 36 4.35 6.74 -5.32
CA GLY A 36 4.80 6.94 -3.96
C GLY A 36 6.09 6.19 -3.62
N THR A 37 6.21 4.93 -4.01
CA THR A 37 7.29 4.03 -3.56
C THR A 37 8.01 3.28 -4.67
N GLY A 38 7.72 3.55 -5.94
CA GLY A 38 8.25 2.79 -7.08
C GLY A 38 9.77 2.75 -7.10
N GLY A 39 10.45 3.89 -6.88
CA GLY A 39 11.91 3.93 -6.78
C GLY A 39 12.46 3.10 -5.63
N LEU A 40 11.80 3.11 -4.47
CA LEU A 40 12.20 2.34 -3.29
C LEU A 40 12.02 0.83 -3.51
N LEU A 41 10.89 0.42 -4.08
CA LEU A 41 10.60 -0.98 -4.43
C LEU A 41 11.63 -1.51 -5.44
N LEU A 42 11.86 -0.76 -6.53
CA LEU A 42 12.82 -1.12 -7.57
C LEU A 42 14.24 -1.26 -7.02
N GLN A 43 14.72 -0.30 -6.22
CA GLN A 43 16.03 -0.35 -5.60
C GLN A 43 16.16 -1.52 -4.62
N SER A 44 15.11 -1.80 -3.84
CA SER A 44 15.11 -2.92 -2.91
C SER A 44 15.18 -4.26 -3.63
N ALA A 45 14.38 -4.43 -4.69
CA ALA A 45 14.41 -5.63 -5.53
C ALA A 45 15.76 -5.82 -6.22
N ALA A 46 16.35 -4.75 -6.79
CA ALA A 46 17.67 -4.77 -7.41
C ALA A 46 18.80 -5.13 -6.42
N ALA A 47 18.62 -4.81 -5.14
CA ALA A 47 19.53 -5.20 -4.06
C ALA A 47 19.28 -6.63 -3.53
N GLY A 48 18.42 -7.42 -4.16
CA GLY A 48 18.10 -8.79 -3.77
C GLY A 48 17.23 -8.90 -2.51
N ARG A 49 16.54 -7.83 -2.12
CA ARG A 49 15.65 -7.81 -0.95
C ARG A 49 14.27 -8.37 -1.30
N THR A 50 13.61 -8.96 -0.32
CA THR A 50 12.19 -9.32 -0.47
C THR A 50 11.33 -8.05 -0.44
N THR A 51 10.45 -7.89 -1.42
CA THR A 51 9.52 -6.76 -1.53
C THR A 51 8.09 -7.27 -1.50
N VAL A 52 7.28 -6.68 -0.62
CA VAL A 52 5.87 -7.03 -0.42
C VAL A 52 5.04 -5.77 -0.67
N LEU A 53 3.97 -5.90 -1.43
CA LEU A 53 2.99 -4.84 -1.67
C LEU A 53 1.62 -5.29 -1.17
N ILE A 54 0.96 -4.42 -0.41
CA ILE A 54 -0.47 -4.53 -0.09
C ILE A 54 -1.18 -3.35 -0.74
N THR A 55 -2.25 -3.63 -1.49
CA THR A 55 -3.16 -2.63 -2.04
C THR A 55 -4.53 -2.83 -1.42
N CYS A 56 -5.09 -1.78 -0.81
CA CYS A 56 -6.30 -1.92 0.00
C CYS A 56 -7.57 -1.95 -0.85
N THR A 57 -7.68 -1.10 -1.89
CA THR A 57 -8.90 -0.96 -2.70
C THR A 57 -8.67 -1.33 -4.15
N ASN A 58 -9.76 -1.44 -4.90
CA ASN A 58 -9.72 -1.69 -6.34
C ASN A 58 -9.49 -0.41 -7.17
N GLY A 59 -9.57 0.78 -6.56
CA GLY A 59 -9.35 2.06 -7.24
C GLY A 59 -10.41 2.40 -8.30
N GLU A 60 -11.62 1.87 -8.18
CA GLU A 60 -12.67 1.99 -9.19
C GLU A 60 -13.33 3.35 -9.28
N MET A 61 -13.01 4.27 -8.37
CA MET A 61 -13.50 5.66 -8.43
C MET A 61 -12.51 6.61 -9.11
N GLY A 62 -11.35 6.10 -9.51
CA GLY A 62 -10.34 6.86 -10.21
C GLY A 62 -10.70 7.18 -11.66
N GLU A 63 -9.82 7.91 -12.33
CA GLU A 63 -9.97 8.26 -13.75
C GLU A 63 -9.31 7.22 -14.65
N ALA A 64 -9.98 6.85 -15.74
CA ALA A 64 -9.35 6.13 -16.84
C ALA A 64 -8.99 7.12 -17.94
N LYS A 65 -7.70 7.29 -18.21
CA LYS A 65 -7.20 8.22 -19.25
C LYS A 65 -7.11 7.58 -20.65
N ASP A 66 -7.94 6.58 -20.96
CA ASP A 66 -8.03 6.12 -22.35
C ASP A 66 -8.90 7.10 -23.16
N SER A 67 -8.25 7.97 -23.93
CA SER A 67 -8.93 8.97 -24.75
C SER A 67 -9.85 8.36 -25.82
N ARG A 68 -9.70 7.07 -26.13
CA ARG A 68 -10.52 6.37 -27.14
C ARG A 68 -11.82 5.84 -26.58
N HIS A 69 -11.86 5.53 -25.29
CA HIS A 69 -13.03 4.99 -24.59
C HIS A 69 -13.09 5.55 -23.16
N PRO A 70 -13.51 6.82 -23.00
CA PRO A 70 -13.59 7.41 -21.69
C PRO A 70 -14.57 6.61 -20.82
N LEU A 71 -14.13 6.21 -19.62
CA LEU A 71 -14.96 5.56 -18.62
C LEU A 71 -15.56 6.62 -17.70
N SER A 72 -16.81 6.43 -17.30
CA SER A 72 -17.51 7.23 -16.30
C SER A 72 -17.83 6.41 -15.06
N PRO A 73 -16.82 5.95 -14.31
CA PRO A 73 -17.03 4.97 -13.22
C PRO A 73 -17.88 5.51 -12.07
N ARG A 74 -17.98 6.83 -11.92
CA ARG A 74 -18.86 7.43 -10.91
C ARG A 74 -20.34 7.22 -11.21
N GLU A 75 -20.69 7.19 -12.48
CA GLU A 75 -22.08 7.17 -12.97
C GLU A 75 -22.49 5.78 -13.47
N ASN A 76 -21.52 4.96 -13.87
CA ASN A 76 -21.78 3.70 -14.57
C ASN A 76 -21.10 2.51 -13.89
N LEU A 77 -21.90 1.55 -13.44
CA LEU A 77 -21.40 0.34 -12.76
C LEU A 77 -20.55 -0.56 -13.69
N GLU A 78 -20.89 -0.65 -14.96
CA GLU A 78 -20.10 -1.45 -15.91
C GLU A 78 -18.73 -0.81 -16.16
N ASP A 79 -18.65 0.51 -16.20
CA ASP A 79 -17.38 1.21 -16.31
C ASP A 79 -16.51 1.03 -15.05
N ARG A 80 -17.11 0.95 -13.85
CA ARG A 80 -16.40 0.57 -12.62
C ARG A 80 -15.75 -0.80 -12.75
N LYS A 81 -16.51 -1.80 -13.18
CA LYS A 81 -15.99 -3.17 -13.36
C LYS A 81 -14.86 -3.21 -14.38
N ARG A 82 -15.00 -2.49 -15.48
CA ARG A 82 -13.96 -2.38 -16.52
C ARG A 82 -12.71 -1.69 -15.98
N LEU A 83 -12.87 -0.65 -15.16
CA LEU A 83 -11.76 0.06 -14.57
C LEU A 83 -11.02 -0.83 -13.55
N ILE A 84 -11.72 -1.59 -12.70
CA ILE A 84 -11.11 -2.58 -11.80
C ILE A 84 -10.23 -3.55 -12.58
N GLU A 85 -10.77 -4.14 -13.65
CA GLU A 85 -10.03 -5.10 -14.46
C GLU A 85 -8.80 -4.47 -15.13
N LEU A 86 -8.95 -3.26 -15.66
CA LEU A 86 -7.85 -2.51 -16.26
C LEU A 86 -6.74 -2.25 -15.23
N ARG A 87 -7.09 -1.73 -14.05
CA ARG A 87 -6.14 -1.41 -12.98
C ARG A 87 -5.41 -2.65 -12.44
N LYS A 88 -6.10 -3.78 -12.31
CA LYS A 88 -5.47 -5.07 -11.96
C LYS A 88 -4.43 -5.49 -12.98
N GLN A 89 -4.71 -5.32 -14.26
CA GLN A 89 -3.75 -5.64 -15.33
C GLN A 89 -2.55 -4.67 -15.35
N GLU A 90 -2.79 -3.38 -15.11
CA GLU A 90 -1.74 -2.36 -15.01
C GLU A 90 -0.84 -2.61 -13.80
N GLN A 91 -1.41 -2.87 -12.63
CA GLN A 91 -0.69 -3.20 -11.42
C GLN A 91 0.15 -4.48 -11.57
N ALA A 92 -0.39 -5.52 -12.20
CA ALA A 92 0.37 -6.75 -12.46
C ALA A 92 1.60 -6.51 -13.36
N LYS A 93 1.51 -5.58 -14.31
CA LYS A 93 2.65 -5.16 -15.14
C LYS A 93 3.64 -4.31 -14.34
N ALA A 94 3.13 -3.34 -13.58
CA ALA A 94 3.92 -2.43 -12.76
C ALA A 94 4.73 -3.20 -11.70
N THR A 95 4.08 -4.07 -10.93
CA THR A 95 4.72 -4.87 -9.89
C THR A 95 5.80 -5.79 -10.43
N LYS A 96 5.59 -6.35 -11.63
CA LYS A 96 6.63 -7.13 -12.33
C LYS A 96 7.84 -6.27 -12.70
N ILE A 97 7.64 -5.04 -13.20
CA ILE A 97 8.73 -4.10 -13.55
C ILE A 97 9.46 -3.67 -12.28
N LEU A 98 8.73 -3.37 -11.19
CA LEU A 98 9.28 -2.95 -9.91
C LEU A 98 9.99 -4.08 -9.15
N GLY A 99 9.85 -5.33 -9.60
CA GLY A 99 10.45 -6.49 -8.96
C GLY A 99 9.78 -6.84 -7.63
N VAL A 100 8.47 -6.57 -7.48
CA VAL A 100 7.73 -6.93 -6.28
C VAL A 100 7.61 -8.45 -6.18
N THR A 101 7.99 -9.00 -5.02
CA THR A 101 8.03 -10.45 -4.79
C THR A 101 6.66 -11.02 -4.41
N HIS A 102 5.91 -10.28 -3.61
CA HIS A 102 4.58 -10.69 -3.13
C HIS A 102 3.60 -9.52 -3.23
N VAL A 103 2.41 -9.77 -3.76
CA VAL A 103 1.33 -8.79 -3.89
C VAL A 103 0.09 -9.32 -3.18
N TYR A 104 -0.56 -8.47 -2.41
CA TYR A 104 -1.81 -8.73 -1.70
C TYR A 104 -2.82 -7.63 -2.04
N ASP A 105 -3.94 -8.02 -2.63
CA ASP A 105 -5.06 -7.13 -2.87
C ASP A 105 -6.14 -7.40 -1.81
N LEU A 106 -6.53 -6.36 -1.07
CA LEU A 106 -7.55 -6.49 -0.04
C LEU A 106 -8.97 -6.35 -0.60
N ASP A 107 -9.11 -5.95 -1.86
CA ASP A 107 -10.36 -5.88 -2.64
C ASP A 107 -11.47 -5.02 -1.99
N TYR A 108 -11.13 -4.04 -1.14
CA TYR A 108 -12.13 -3.10 -0.67
C TYR A 108 -12.59 -2.17 -1.80
N ARG A 109 -13.79 -1.61 -1.63
CA ARG A 109 -14.32 -0.61 -2.55
C ARG A 109 -13.68 0.75 -2.28
N ASP A 110 -13.27 1.41 -3.34
CA ASP A 110 -12.73 2.77 -3.32
C ASP A 110 -13.80 3.76 -2.82
N SER A 111 -13.41 4.63 -1.88
CA SER A 111 -14.31 5.62 -1.27
C SER A 111 -14.50 6.86 -2.12
N GLY A 112 -13.65 7.08 -3.11
CA GLY A 112 -13.55 8.34 -3.83
C GLY A 112 -12.92 9.46 -2.99
N MET A 113 -12.88 10.65 -3.56
CA MET A 113 -12.35 11.83 -2.87
C MET A 113 -13.25 12.29 -1.73
N ASP A 114 -12.66 13.00 -0.78
CA ASP A 114 -13.37 13.59 0.34
C ASP A 114 -14.54 14.47 -0.15
N GLY A 115 -15.69 14.34 0.50
CA GLY A 115 -16.93 15.06 0.17
C GLY A 115 -17.72 14.48 -1.00
N TRP A 116 -17.31 13.37 -1.61
CA TRP A 116 -18.11 12.71 -2.64
C TRP A 116 -19.28 11.92 -2.02
N GLU A 117 -20.37 11.77 -2.80
CA GLU A 117 -21.57 11.05 -2.36
C GLU A 117 -21.24 9.61 -1.91
N GLN A 118 -20.28 8.96 -2.55
CA GLN A 118 -19.82 7.61 -2.24
C GLN A 118 -19.29 7.46 -0.80
N ASN A 119 -18.81 8.52 -0.18
CA ASN A 119 -18.35 8.49 1.21
C ASN A 119 -19.47 8.10 2.19
N ASN A 120 -20.75 8.27 1.81
CA ASN A 120 -21.89 7.88 2.63
C ASN A 120 -22.26 6.38 2.51
N ASP A 121 -21.63 5.63 1.59
CA ASP A 121 -21.86 4.21 1.44
C ASP A 121 -21.09 3.43 2.52
N PRO A 122 -21.76 2.64 3.39
CA PRO A 122 -21.08 1.88 4.43
C PRO A 122 -20.14 0.78 3.89
N GLY A 123 -20.26 0.43 2.61
CA GLY A 123 -19.44 -0.61 1.98
C GLY A 123 -18.14 -0.11 1.37
N VAL A 124 -17.80 1.19 1.47
CA VAL A 124 -16.52 1.71 0.99
C VAL A 124 -15.43 1.64 2.05
N PHE A 125 -14.19 1.69 1.63
CA PHE A 125 -13.03 1.39 2.47
C PHE A 125 -12.87 2.33 3.67
N MET A 126 -13.11 3.64 3.52
CA MET A 126 -13.02 4.59 4.64
C MET A 126 -13.99 4.26 5.78
N ASN A 127 -15.09 3.54 5.50
CA ASN A 127 -16.11 3.16 6.46
C ASN A 127 -15.95 1.69 6.94
N ALA A 128 -14.92 0.98 6.49
CA ALA A 128 -14.64 -0.39 6.93
C ALA A 128 -14.22 -0.43 8.41
N ASP A 129 -14.41 -1.57 9.06
CA ASP A 129 -13.93 -1.78 10.43
C ASP A 129 -12.40 -1.75 10.48
N LEU A 130 -11.86 -0.81 11.23
CA LEU A 130 -10.41 -0.60 11.34
C LEU A 130 -9.69 -1.86 11.85
N GLY A 131 -10.30 -2.58 12.79
CA GLY A 131 -9.70 -3.80 13.36
C GLY A 131 -9.66 -4.94 12.35
N GLU A 132 -10.68 -5.06 11.49
CA GLU A 132 -10.71 -6.04 10.41
C GLU A 132 -9.58 -5.73 9.39
N VAL A 133 -9.50 -4.49 8.91
CA VAL A 133 -8.46 -4.08 7.94
C VAL A 133 -7.07 -4.29 8.53
N ALA A 134 -6.85 -3.83 9.78
CA ALA A 134 -5.58 -4.01 10.49
C ALA A 134 -5.22 -5.49 10.64
N GLY A 135 -6.20 -6.35 10.95
CA GLY A 135 -6.01 -7.79 11.05
C GLY A 135 -5.48 -8.43 9.76
N ARG A 136 -6.04 -8.04 8.62
CA ARG A 136 -5.62 -8.52 7.29
C ARG A 136 -4.20 -8.06 6.93
N ILE A 137 -3.84 -6.81 7.26
CA ILE A 137 -2.48 -6.30 7.08
C ILE A 137 -1.50 -6.99 8.04
N ALA A 138 -1.88 -7.17 9.32
CA ALA A 138 -1.07 -7.85 10.33
C ALA A 138 -0.74 -9.29 9.95
N GLU A 139 -1.63 -9.99 9.25
CA GLU A 139 -1.37 -11.33 8.73
C GLU A 139 -0.17 -11.34 7.77
N ALA A 140 -0.11 -10.38 6.84
CA ALA A 140 1.02 -10.23 5.94
C ALA A 140 2.31 -9.83 6.69
N ILE A 141 2.22 -8.94 7.69
CA ILE A 141 3.36 -8.54 8.54
C ILE A 141 3.92 -9.76 9.28
N ARG A 142 3.08 -10.57 9.93
CA ARG A 142 3.51 -11.80 10.63
C ARG A 142 4.16 -12.80 9.67
N ARG A 143 3.60 -12.93 8.46
CA ARG A 143 4.09 -13.88 7.44
C ARG A 143 5.45 -13.48 6.90
N HIS A 144 5.64 -12.22 6.55
CA HIS A 144 6.84 -11.74 5.88
C HIS A 144 7.87 -11.13 6.85
N ARG A 145 7.44 -10.74 8.06
CA ARG A 145 8.29 -10.16 9.12
C ARG A 145 9.17 -9.03 8.56
N PRO A 146 8.56 -7.99 7.96
CA PRO A 146 9.31 -6.94 7.28
C PRO A 146 10.23 -6.19 8.24
N ASP A 147 11.41 -5.80 7.74
CA ASP A 147 12.34 -4.94 8.46
C ASP A 147 11.94 -3.47 8.34
N VAL A 148 11.24 -3.13 7.25
CA VAL A 148 10.71 -1.79 6.97
C VAL A 148 9.29 -1.90 6.43
N VAL A 149 8.38 -1.11 7.01
CA VAL A 149 7.02 -0.92 6.50
C VAL A 149 6.87 0.54 6.07
N VAL A 150 6.33 0.76 4.88
CA VAL A 150 6.09 2.09 4.30
C VAL A 150 4.61 2.24 3.98
N THR A 151 4.03 3.36 4.40
CA THR A 151 2.67 3.77 4.08
C THR A 151 2.58 5.30 4.07
N TYR A 152 1.38 5.87 3.96
CA TYR A 152 1.16 7.31 4.00
C TYR A 152 1.40 7.90 5.40
N ASN A 153 1.48 9.24 5.46
CA ASN A 153 1.42 9.98 6.73
C ASN A 153 -0.03 10.04 7.26
N GLU A 154 -0.22 10.62 8.44
CA GLU A 154 -1.52 10.74 9.12
C GLU A 154 -2.57 11.51 8.30
N ASN A 155 -2.14 12.40 7.41
CA ASN A 155 -3.03 13.18 6.54
C ASN A 155 -3.30 12.46 5.18
N GLY A 156 -2.81 11.23 4.99
CA GLY A 156 -2.97 10.51 3.72
C GLY A 156 -2.33 11.22 2.52
N GLY A 157 -1.23 11.95 2.75
CA GLY A 157 -0.56 12.76 1.73
C GLY A 157 -1.32 14.04 1.42
N TYR A 158 -2.39 13.94 0.64
CA TYR A 158 -3.21 15.07 0.19
C TYR A 158 -4.66 15.03 0.69
N GLY A 159 -4.97 14.22 1.70
CA GLY A 159 -6.28 14.16 2.34
C GLY A 159 -7.26 13.16 1.71
N HIS A 160 -6.78 12.19 0.92
CA HIS A 160 -7.67 11.14 0.42
C HIS A 160 -8.14 10.25 1.58
N PRO A 161 -9.46 10.00 1.74
CA PRO A 161 -10.00 9.20 2.86
C PRO A 161 -9.37 7.80 2.95
N ASP A 162 -9.20 7.14 1.82
CA ASP A 162 -8.60 5.79 1.77
C ASP A 162 -7.12 5.79 2.15
N HIS A 163 -6.38 6.85 1.86
CA HIS A 163 -4.98 6.97 2.29
C HIS A 163 -4.88 7.15 3.80
N ILE A 164 -5.80 7.93 4.40
CA ILE A 164 -5.89 8.12 5.86
C ILE A 164 -6.24 6.79 6.53
N MET A 165 -7.23 6.07 6.01
CA MET A 165 -7.63 4.75 6.51
C MET A 165 -6.48 3.73 6.39
N THR A 166 -5.77 3.72 5.27
CA THR A 166 -4.60 2.86 5.05
C THR A 166 -3.50 3.14 6.07
N HIS A 167 -3.20 4.41 6.36
CA HIS A 167 -2.25 4.79 7.40
C HIS A 167 -2.68 4.26 8.77
N GLN A 168 -3.92 4.53 9.19
CA GLN A 168 -4.44 4.11 10.49
C GLN A 168 -4.42 2.58 10.64
N ALA A 169 -4.87 1.86 9.62
CA ALA A 169 -4.90 0.41 9.62
C ALA A 169 -3.49 -0.21 9.64
N THR A 170 -2.53 0.41 8.95
CA THR A 170 -1.14 -0.06 8.96
C THR A 170 -0.49 0.11 10.34
N LEU A 171 -0.71 1.25 11.02
CA LEU A 171 -0.21 1.45 12.37
C LEU A 171 -0.83 0.47 13.37
N ALA A 172 -2.16 0.29 13.32
CA ALA A 172 -2.84 -0.69 14.17
C ALA A 172 -2.38 -2.13 13.88
N ALA A 173 -2.08 -2.45 12.61
CA ALA A 173 -1.54 -3.75 12.23
C ALA A 173 -0.13 -4.01 12.79
N LEU A 174 0.72 -2.99 12.86
CA LEU A 174 2.06 -3.08 13.43
C LEU A 174 2.02 -3.32 14.96
N GLU A 175 1.02 -2.76 15.64
CA GLU A 175 0.82 -2.99 17.08
C GLU A 175 0.28 -4.40 17.36
N ALA A 176 -0.50 -4.97 16.42
CA ALA A 176 -1.15 -6.27 16.54
C ALA A 176 -0.27 -7.44 16.07
N ALA A 177 0.80 -7.18 15.34
CA ALA A 177 1.66 -8.21 14.73
C ALA A 177 2.75 -8.69 15.67
#